data_dcd2760a0fa44bbe84ecd68726a3770f
#
_entry.id   dcd2760a0fa44bbe84ecd68726a3770f
#
_cell.length_a   1.000
_cell.length_b   1.000
_cell.length_c   1.000
_cell.angle_alpha   90.00
_cell.angle_beta   90.00
_cell.angle_gamma   90.00
#
_symmetry.space_group_name_H-M   'P 1'
#
loop_
_entity.id
_entity.type
_entity.pdbx_description
1 polymer ?
#
loop_
_entity_poly.entity_id
_entity_poly.type
_entity_poly.pdbx_seq_one_letter_code
_entity_poly.pdbx_strand_id
1 'polypeptide(L)'
;MSSAFAVPAAADVPVTHRGVAHEVVVVSGHVGPDDERSLVDWAALGRLRGTLVLLMAVERIDAFATALMAHGRPPDTPVAVVQDGTLRIQRSLRTVLGEVAAAMREAEVTPPAVVVVGPVAGLAPREMNHLA
;
A
#
# COMPACT_ATOMS: atom_id res chain seq x y z
N MET A 1 -8.93 -2.36 12.13
CA MET A 1 -8.55 -3.41 11.14
C MET A 1 -9.46 -3.47 9.94
N SER A 2 -10.74 -3.13 10.08
CA SER A 2 -11.67 -3.10 8.95
C SER A 2 -11.22 -2.16 7.83
N SER A 3 -10.55 -1.05 8.15
CA SER A 3 -10.06 -0.10 7.15
C SER A 3 -9.02 -0.72 6.21
N ALA A 4 -8.29 -1.74 6.65
CA ALA A 4 -7.30 -2.43 5.81
C ALA A 4 -7.93 -3.11 4.61
N PHE A 5 -9.21 -3.43 4.67
CA PHE A 5 -9.96 -4.08 3.59
C PHE A 5 -11.02 -3.16 3.00
N ALA A 6 -11.76 -2.45 3.83
CA ALA A 6 -12.84 -1.58 3.38
C ALA A 6 -12.34 -0.39 2.56
N VAL A 7 -11.23 0.22 2.95
CA VAL A 7 -10.70 1.39 2.25
C VAL A 7 -10.14 1.02 0.88
N PRO A 8 -9.30 -0.02 0.72
CA PRO A 8 -8.91 -0.45 -0.62
C PRO A 8 -10.09 -0.83 -1.50
N ALA A 9 -11.07 -1.54 -0.96
CA ALA A 9 -12.27 -1.93 -1.72
C ALA A 9 -13.04 -0.73 -2.25
N ALA A 10 -13.14 0.34 -1.45
CA ALA A 10 -13.81 1.57 -1.86
C ALA A 10 -13.11 2.26 -3.03
N ALA A 11 -11.83 1.97 -3.27
CA ALA A 11 -11.04 2.51 -4.38
C ALA A 11 -10.82 1.46 -5.49
N ASP A 12 -11.62 0.39 -5.49
CA ASP A 12 -11.53 -0.71 -6.46
C ASP A 12 -10.18 -1.43 -6.43
N VAL A 13 -9.61 -1.56 -5.24
CA VAL A 13 -8.36 -2.32 -5.04
C VAL A 13 -8.68 -3.53 -4.16
N PRO A 14 -8.71 -4.74 -4.72
CA PRO A 14 -8.82 -5.94 -3.90
C PRO A 14 -7.47 -6.17 -3.20
N VAL A 15 -7.49 -6.70 -1.99
CA VAL A 15 -6.23 -6.99 -1.29
C VAL A 15 -5.66 -8.34 -1.72
N THR A 16 -6.51 -9.25 -2.20
CA THR A 16 -6.09 -10.49 -2.86
C THR A 16 -6.85 -10.64 -4.16
N HIS A 17 -6.26 -11.34 -5.12
CA HIS A 17 -6.87 -11.53 -6.42
C HIS A 17 -6.27 -12.79 -7.06
N ARG A 18 -7.14 -13.69 -7.52
CA ARG A 18 -6.70 -14.96 -8.10
C ARG A 18 -5.69 -14.73 -9.22
N GLY A 19 -4.58 -15.45 -9.17
CA GLY A 19 -3.53 -15.35 -10.18
C GLY A 19 -2.62 -14.13 -10.04
N VAL A 20 -2.89 -13.25 -9.08
CA VAL A 20 -2.13 -12.00 -8.89
C VAL A 20 -1.48 -11.97 -7.51
N ALA A 21 -2.26 -12.10 -6.45
CA ALA A 21 -1.75 -12.11 -5.09
C ALA A 21 -2.69 -12.95 -4.21
N HIS A 22 -2.11 -13.89 -3.45
CA HIS A 22 -2.87 -14.83 -2.63
C HIS A 22 -2.77 -14.54 -1.14
N GLU A 23 -2.06 -13.48 -0.76
CA GLU A 23 -1.84 -13.16 0.64
C GLU A 23 -1.84 -11.65 0.84
N VAL A 24 -2.16 -11.22 2.05
CA VAL A 24 -2.12 -9.84 2.45
C VAL A 24 -1.53 -9.73 3.84
N VAL A 25 -0.60 -8.79 4.03
CA VAL A 25 -0.05 -8.48 5.34
C VAL A 25 -0.41 -7.04 5.67
N VAL A 26 -1.03 -6.83 6.82
CA VAL A 26 -1.40 -5.51 7.32
C VAL A 26 -0.35 -5.06 8.32
N VAL A 27 0.20 -3.88 8.08
CA VAL A 27 1.30 -3.33 8.89
C VAL A 27 0.90 -1.97 9.44
N SER A 28 1.16 -1.75 10.72
CA SER A 28 1.03 -0.43 11.32
C SER A 28 2.35 0.32 11.20
N GLY A 29 2.33 1.47 10.52
CA GLY A 29 3.50 2.31 10.30
C GLY A 29 3.73 3.37 11.38
N HIS A 30 3.30 3.11 12.61
CA HIS A 30 3.41 4.09 13.69
C HIS A 30 4.86 4.36 14.13
N VAL A 31 5.80 3.47 13.82
CA VAL A 31 7.24 3.70 14.01
C VAL A 31 7.97 3.37 12.71
N GLY A 32 9.08 4.03 12.47
CA GLY A 32 9.88 3.78 11.26
C GLY A 32 10.55 2.43 11.25
N PRO A 33 11.01 1.96 10.07
CA PRO A 33 11.61 0.63 9.94
C PRO A 33 12.94 0.49 10.68
N ASP A 34 13.66 1.59 10.89
CA ASP A 34 14.94 1.60 11.59
C ASP A 34 14.81 1.91 13.09
N ASP A 35 13.58 2.12 13.55
CA ASP A 35 13.34 2.38 14.97
C ASP A 35 13.46 1.08 15.75
N GLU A 36 14.20 1.12 16.86
CA GLU A 36 14.42 -0.07 17.68
C GLU A 36 13.13 -0.62 18.31
N ARG A 37 12.07 0.18 18.34
CA ARG A 37 10.74 -0.25 18.81
C ARG A 37 9.98 -1.02 17.74
N SER A 38 10.47 -1.05 16.49
CA SER A 38 9.77 -1.74 15.41
C SER A 38 9.85 -3.25 15.61
N LEU A 39 8.68 -3.88 15.58
CA LEU A 39 8.55 -5.33 15.66
C LEU A 39 8.26 -5.96 14.29
N VAL A 40 8.35 -5.17 13.22
CA VAL A 40 8.03 -5.61 11.86
C VAL A 40 9.29 -6.16 11.19
N ASP A 41 9.14 -7.31 10.57
CA ASP A 41 10.23 -7.93 9.78
C ASP A 41 10.23 -7.34 8.36
N TRP A 42 10.86 -6.18 8.20
CA TRP A 42 10.91 -5.48 6.92
C TRP A 42 11.67 -6.27 5.86
N ALA A 43 12.66 -7.06 6.27
CA ALA A 43 13.38 -7.92 5.34
C ALA A 43 12.46 -8.96 4.70
N ALA A 44 11.60 -9.59 5.51
CA ALA A 44 10.62 -10.54 4.99
C ALA A 44 9.60 -9.87 4.08
N LEU A 45 9.12 -8.68 4.46
CA LEU A 45 8.13 -7.95 3.65
C LEU A 45 8.70 -7.50 2.31
N GLY A 46 9.99 -7.15 2.26
CA GLY A 46 10.65 -6.80 1.01
C GLY A 46 10.73 -7.98 0.04
N ARG A 47 10.82 -9.20 0.56
CA ARG A 47 10.87 -10.43 -0.26
C ARG A 47 9.50 -10.98 -0.60
N LEU A 48 8.46 -10.51 0.07
CA LEU A 48 7.10 -10.98 -0.13
C LEU A 48 6.59 -10.54 -1.51
N ARG A 49 5.87 -11.42 -2.20
CA ARG A 49 5.27 -11.14 -3.52
C ARG A 49 3.82 -10.69 -3.41
N GLY A 50 3.20 -10.91 -2.27
CA GLY A 50 1.80 -10.57 -2.03
C GLY A 50 1.58 -9.11 -1.70
N THR A 51 0.40 -8.84 -1.19
CA THR A 51 -0.07 -7.50 -0.90
C THR A 51 0.36 -7.05 0.49
N LEU A 52 0.83 -5.80 0.58
CA LEU A 52 1.02 -5.13 1.87
C LEU A 52 0.00 -4.00 1.97
N VAL A 53 -0.63 -3.88 3.14
CA VAL A 53 -1.50 -2.76 3.46
C VAL A 53 -0.85 -2.02 4.63
N LEU A 54 -0.42 -0.79 4.36
CA LEU A 54 0.26 0.02 5.37
C LEU A 54 -0.73 1.03 5.96
N LEU A 55 -0.91 0.95 7.26
CA LEU A 55 -1.73 1.88 8.03
C LEU A 55 -0.81 2.85 8.76
N MET A 56 -1.25 4.09 8.94
CA MET A 56 -0.48 5.12 9.65
C MET A 56 0.92 5.33 9.04
N ALA A 57 1.01 5.35 7.71
CA ALA A 57 2.30 5.35 7.02
C ALA A 57 2.64 6.67 6.32
N VAL A 58 1.76 7.68 6.37
CA VAL A 58 1.93 8.91 5.58
C VAL A 58 3.24 9.63 5.91
N GLU A 59 3.53 9.83 7.19
CA GLU A 59 4.69 10.61 7.62
C GLU A 59 6.03 9.97 7.26
N ARG A 60 6.08 8.63 7.21
CA ARG A 60 7.33 7.89 7.03
C ARG A 60 7.34 7.06 5.77
N ILE A 61 6.51 7.43 4.80
CA ILE A 61 6.34 6.60 3.60
C ILE A 61 7.65 6.40 2.83
N ASP A 62 8.50 7.39 2.78
CA ASP A 62 9.79 7.25 2.09
C ASP A 62 10.69 6.22 2.79
N ALA A 63 10.69 6.20 4.12
CA ALA A 63 11.47 5.22 4.89
C ALA A 63 10.92 3.80 4.67
N PHE A 64 9.60 3.64 4.63
CA PHE A 64 9.00 2.34 4.37
C PHE A 64 9.29 1.86 2.96
N ALA A 65 9.12 2.73 1.96
CA ALA A 65 9.42 2.38 0.58
C ALA A 65 10.88 2.01 0.39
N THR A 66 11.79 2.78 1.00
CA THR A 66 13.23 2.52 0.94
C THR A 66 13.57 1.17 1.56
N ALA A 67 12.99 0.85 2.72
CA ALA A 67 13.23 -0.43 3.39
C ALA A 67 12.74 -1.60 2.54
N LEU A 68 11.55 -1.50 1.95
CA LEU A 68 11.00 -2.55 1.10
C LEU A 68 11.88 -2.78 -0.13
N MET A 69 12.32 -1.71 -0.78
CA MET A 69 13.19 -1.82 -1.96
C MET A 69 14.57 -2.37 -1.61
N ALA A 70 15.12 -1.95 -0.46
CA ALA A 70 16.42 -2.44 0.01
C ALA A 70 16.41 -3.95 0.26
N HIS A 71 15.25 -4.51 0.61
CA HIS A 71 15.09 -5.94 0.87
C HIS A 71 14.51 -6.71 -0.32
N GLY A 72 14.45 -6.11 -1.49
CA GLY A 72 14.17 -6.82 -2.73
C GLY A 72 12.86 -6.53 -3.43
N ARG A 73 11.96 -5.74 -2.85
CA ARG A 73 10.71 -5.39 -3.51
C ARG A 73 11.03 -4.46 -4.68
N PRO A 74 10.64 -4.79 -5.92
CA PRO A 74 11.00 -3.96 -7.07
C PRO A 74 10.43 -2.54 -6.99
N PRO A 75 11.19 -1.53 -7.47
CA PRO A 75 10.71 -0.15 -7.45
C PRO A 75 9.50 0.11 -8.36
N ASP A 76 9.26 -0.75 -9.35
CA ASP A 76 8.08 -0.66 -10.21
C ASP A 76 6.86 -1.39 -9.65
N THR A 77 6.94 -1.90 -8.42
CA THR A 77 5.79 -2.50 -7.74
C THR A 77 4.64 -1.49 -7.67
N PRO A 78 3.44 -1.85 -8.16
CA PRO A 78 2.30 -0.94 -8.10
C PRO A 78 1.91 -0.58 -6.67
N VAL A 79 1.49 0.67 -6.50
CA VAL A 79 1.02 1.19 -5.21
C VAL A 79 -0.26 1.99 -5.44
N ALA A 80 -1.23 1.79 -4.56
CA ALA A 80 -2.43 2.61 -4.49
C ALA A 80 -2.48 3.30 -3.13
N VAL A 81 -2.77 4.59 -3.15
CA VAL A 81 -2.93 5.39 -1.92
C VAL A 81 -4.36 5.88 -1.88
N VAL A 82 -5.06 5.63 -0.77
CA VAL A 82 -6.45 6.03 -0.60
C VAL A 82 -6.56 6.89 0.65
N GLN A 83 -6.84 8.18 0.43
CA GLN A 83 -7.04 9.16 1.52
C GLN A 83 -8.52 9.32 1.78
N ASP A 84 -8.89 9.42 3.05
CA ASP A 84 -10.28 9.61 3.48
C ASP A 84 -11.21 8.56 2.89
N GLY A 85 -10.75 7.31 2.87
CA GLY A 85 -11.48 6.21 2.25
C GLY A 85 -12.87 6.03 2.83
N THR A 86 -13.83 5.71 1.95
CA THR A 86 -15.26 5.54 2.22
C THR A 86 -16.02 6.83 2.50
N LEU A 87 -15.33 7.96 2.60
CA LEU A 87 -15.96 9.27 2.79
C LEU A 87 -16.19 9.96 1.43
N ARG A 88 -17.06 10.97 1.41
CA ARG A 88 -17.34 11.73 0.18
C ARG A 88 -16.11 12.39 -0.41
N ILE A 89 -15.18 12.78 0.46
CA ILE A 89 -13.94 13.46 0.08
C ILE A 89 -12.84 12.48 -0.29
N GLN A 90 -13.16 11.19 -0.41
CA GLN A 90 -12.17 10.18 -0.77
C GLN A 90 -11.40 10.57 -2.02
N ARG A 91 -10.07 10.48 -1.92
CA ARG A 91 -9.17 10.62 -3.05
C ARG A 91 -8.29 9.38 -3.13
N SER A 92 -7.99 8.96 -4.35
CA SER A 92 -7.03 7.86 -4.54
C SER A 92 -6.03 8.25 -5.60
N LEU A 93 -4.82 7.71 -5.48
CA LEU A 93 -3.82 7.83 -6.53
C LEU A 93 -3.14 6.48 -6.74
N ARG A 94 -2.67 6.26 -7.95
CA ARG A 94 -1.94 5.07 -8.35
C ARG A 94 -0.53 5.49 -8.75
N THR A 95 0.46 4.74 -8.27
CA THR A 95 1.86 5.04 -8.55
C THR A 95 2.67 3.74 -8.43
N VAL A 96 3.97 3.85 -8.31
CA VAL A 96 4.86 2.72 -8.07
C VAL A 96 5.70 2.97 -6.81
N LEU A 97 6.27 1.91 -6.26
CA LEU A 97 6.96 1.97 -4.97
C LEU A 97 8.11 2.99 -4.97
N GLY A 98 8.88 3.06 -6.07
CA GLY A 98 9.99 4.01 -6.18
C GLY A 98 9.58 5.47 -6.23
N GLU A 99 8.31 5.76 -6.49
CA GLU A 99 7.79 7.12 -6.65
C GLU A 99 6.73 7.51 -5.61
N VAL A 100 6.36 6.59 -4.73
CA VAL A 100 5.21 6.80 -3.85
C VAL A 100 5.38 8.02 -2.93
N ALA A 101 6.57 8.21 -2.36
CA ALA A 101 6.81 9.34 -1.47
C ALA A 101 6.65 10.68 -2.20
N ALA A 102 7.23 10.79 -3.40
CA ALA A 102 7.12 12.00 -4.21
C ALA A 102 5.69 12.24 -4.66
N ALA A 103 4.99 11.18 -5.10
CA ALA A 103 3.61 11.28 -5.55
C ALA A 103 2.68 11.74 -4.43
N MET A 104 2.88 11.23 -3.21
CA MET A 104 2.09 11.63 -2.06
C MET A 104 2.35 13.09 -1.66
N ARG A 105 3.60 13.54 -1.77
CA ARG A 105 3.92 14.95 -1.51
C ARG A 105 3.26 15.88 -2.53
N GLU A 106 3.35 15.54 -3.81
CA GLU A 106 2.74 16.35 -4.88
C GLU A 106 1.22 16.42 -4.71
N ALA A 107 0.60 15.34 -4.35
CA ALA A 107 -0.85 15.28 -4.15
C ALA A 107 -1.29 15.80 -2.78
N GLU A 108 -0.34 16.20 -1.95
CA GLU A 108 -0.61 16.71 -0.60
C GLU A 108 -1.46 15.73 0.23
N VAL A 109 -1.09 14.45 0.18
CA VAL A 109 -1.81 13.41 0.93
C VAL A 109 -1.60 13.59 2.43
N THR A 110 -2.70 13.58 3.17
CA THR A 110 -2.69 13.70 4.63
C THR A 110 -3.42 12.53 5.26
N PRO A 111 -3.14 12.22 6.53
CA PRO A 111 -3.92 11.20 7.25
C PRO A 111 -5.39 11.60 7.37
N PRO A 112 -6.33 10.65 7.40
CA PRO A 112 -6.09 9.22 7.32
C PRO A 112 -5.91 8.75 5.88
N ALA A 113 -4.91 7.91 5.65
CA ALA A 113 -4.69 7.31 4.35
C ALA A 113 -4.18 5.88 4.51
N VAL A 114 -4.59 5.02 3.57
CA VAL A 114 -4.15 3.62 3.50
C VAL A 114 -3.30 3.46 2.26
N VAL A 115 -2.16 2.81 2.39
CA VAL A 115 -1.24 2.54 1.28
C VAL A 115 -1.24 1.05 0.99
N VAL A 116 -1.58 0.68 -0.25
CA VAL A 116 -1.61 -0.71 -0.70
C VAL A 116 -0.44 -0.92 -1.66
N VAL A 117 0.45 -1.85 -1.31
CA VAL A 117 1.64 -2.16 -2.11
C VAL A 117 1.52 -3.57 -2.67
N GLY A 118 1.64 -3.71 -3.97
CA GLY A 118 1.65 -5.01 -4.62
C GLY A 118 0.95 -5.01 -5.98
N PRO A 119 1.01 -6.14 -6.69
CA PRO A 119 0.44 -6.24 -8.04
C PRO A 119 -1.05 -5.88 -8.13
N VAL A 120 -1.82 -6.16 -7.08
CA VAL A 120 -3.25 -5.83 -7.05
C VAL A 120 -3.52 -4.33 -7.25
N ALA A 121 -2.59 -3.47 -6.83
CA ALA A 121 -2.74 -2.03 -6.97
C ALA A 121 -2.63 -1.57 -8.43
N GLY A 122 -2.14 -2.43 -9.31
CA GLY A 122 -2.03 -2.16 -10.75
C GLY A 122 -3.22 -2.64 -11.57
N LEU A 123 -4.20 -3.29 -10.95
CA LEU A 123 -5.35 -3.82 -11.67
C LEU A 123 -6.33 -2.71 -12.04
N ALA A 124 -6.85 -2.75 -13.28
CA ALA A 124 -7.93 -1.87 -13.69
C ALA A 124 -9.26 -2.43 -13.15
N PRO A 125 -10.22 -1.58 -12.77
CA PRO A 125 -11.52 -2.04 -12.25
C PRO A 125 -12.22 -3.05 -13.17
N ARG A 126 -12.16 -2.85 -14.50
CA ARG A 126 -12.79 -3.77 -15.47
C ARG A 126 -12.17 -5.17 -15.42
N GLU A 127 -10.88 -5.29 -15.11
CA GLU A 127 -10.20 -6.60 -15.00
C GLU A 127 -10.73 -7.36 -13.80
N MET A 128 -10.99 -6.66 -12.70
CA MET A 128 -11.57 -7.25 -11.52
C MET A 128 -12.99 -7.75 -11.78
N ASN A 129 -13.76 -6.98 -12.55
CA ASN A 129 -15.15 -7.34 -12.91
C ASN A 129 -15.23 -8.61 -13.75
N HIS A 130 -14.23 -8.88 -14.58
CA HIS A 130 -14.20 -10.11 -15.39
C HIS A 130 -14.08 -11.38 -14.55
N LEU A 131 -13.65 -11.27 -13.32
CA LEU A 131 -13.42 -12.39 -12.44
C LEU A 131 -14.54 -12.62 -11.42
N ALA A 132 -15.56 -11.80 -11.49
CA ALA A 132 -16.69 -11.88 -10.56
C ALA A 132 -17.58 -13.12 -10.81
#